data_7b1273f1fbb651eaa12225c11f7e2a8e
#
_entry.id   7b1273f1fbb651eaa12225c11f7e2a8e
#
_cell.length_a   1.000
_cell.length_b   1.000
_cell.length_c   1.000
_cell.angle_alpha   90.00
_cell.angle_beta   90.00
_cell.angle_gamma   90.00
#
_symmetry.space_group_name_H-M   'P 1'
#
loop_
_entity.id
_entity.type
_entity.pdbx_description
1 polymer ?
#
loop_
_entity_poly.entity_id
_entity_poly.type
_entity_poly.pdbx_seq_one_letter_code
_entity_poly.pdbx_strand_id
1 'polypeptide(L)'
;LILSFFTYLIAKSKSIKSSEFHITVLGIQNIILFLFCVFLLFTSNPFSRNIDPPLEGFGLNPLLQDPGLAFHPPMLYIGYVGLSVSFSFAIAILLNKKVEFDWFNYLKPWTLLTWAFLTSGIALGSWWAYYELGWGGWWFWDPVENASLMPWLIPTALIPVSYTHLTLPTSVI
;
A
#
# COMPACT_ATOMS: atom_id res chain seq x y z
N LEU A 1 -10.35 5.64 -0.34
CA LEU A 1 -11.14 4.50 0.17
C LEU A 1 -10.27 3.43 0.84
N ILE A 2 -9.25 2.84 0.16
CA ILE A 2 -8.41 1.76 0.73
C ILE A 2 -7.67 2.24 1.99
N LEU A 3 -7.06 3.41 1.96
CA LEU A 3 -6.36 3.99 3.11
C LEU A 3 -7.32 4.22 4.30
N SER A 4 -8.51 4.75 4.05
CA SER A 4 -9.54 4.94 5.09
C SER A 4 -10.00 3.61 5.68
N PHE A 5 -10.13 2.58 4.86
CA PHE A 5 -10.49 1.24 5.30
C PHE A 5 -9.40 0.64 6.20
N PHE A 6 -8.13 0.76 5.83
CA PHE A 6 -7.02 0.30 6.68
C PHE A 6 -6.94 1.07 8.00
N THR A 7 -7.11 2.39 7.95
CA THR A 7 -7.19 3.22 9.17
C THR A 7 -8.33 2.77 10.08
N TYR A 8 -9.49 2.44 9.52
CA TYR A 8 -10.62 1.89 10.27
C TYR A 8 -10.31 0.54 10.91
N LEU A 9 -9.65 -0.38 10.18
CA LEU A 9 -9.26 -1.67 10.73
C LEU A 9 -8.29 -1.53 11.90
N ILE A 10 -7.30 -0.62 11.78
CA ILE A 10 -6.36 -0.31 12.87
C ILE A 10 -7.13 0.26 14.07
N ALA A 11 -8.02 1.23 13.84
CA ALA A 11 -8.81 1.85 14.91
C ALA A 11 -9.69 0.84 15.66
N LYS A 12 -10.19 -0.18 14.96
CA LYS A 12 -11.03 -1.24 15.55
C LYS A 12 -10.22 -2.33 16.27
N SER A 13 -8.92 -2.40 16.07
CA SER A 13 -8.06 -3.44 16.65
C SER A 13 -8.07 -3.35 18.18
N LYS A 14 -8.43 -4.46 18.82
CA LYS A 14 -8.42 -4.57 20.30
C LYS A 14 -7.00 -4.73 20.88
N SER A 15 -6.06 -5.23 20.08
CA SER A 15 -4.71 -5.56 20.54
C SER A 15 -3.87 -4.34 20.92
N ILE A 16 -4.14 -3.19 20.30
CA ILE A 16 -3.40 -1.93 20.52
C ILE A 16 -4.28 -0.81 21.08
N LYS A 17 -5.53 -1.12 21.38
CA LYS A 17 -6.53 -0.14 21.81
C LYS A 17 -6.14 0.49 23.14
N SER A 18 -6.28 1.81 23.23
CA SER A 18 -6.03 2.67 24.41
C SER A 18 -4.57 2.93 24.82
N SER A 19 -3.59 2.65 23.97
CA SER A 19 -2.21 3.09 24.18
C SER A 19 -1.93 4.42 23.46
N GLU A 20 -1.01 5.23 23.98
CA GLU A 20 -0.50 6.44 23.28
C GLU A 20 0.07 6.05 21.90
N PHE A 21 0.69 4.90 21.83
CA PHE A 21 1.18 4.33 20.59
C PHE A 21 0.07 4.19 19.53
N HIS A 22 -1.10 3.65 19.90
CA HIS A 22 -2.23 3.50 18.99
C HIS A 22 -2.72 4.85 18.45
N ILE A 23 -2.82 5.84 19.31
CA ILE A 23 -3.20 7.21 18.92
C ILE A 23 -2.17 7.79 17.95
N THR A 24 -0.88 7.57 18.19
CA THR A 24 0.19 8.02 17.30
C THR A 24 0.10 7.37 15.93
N VAL A 25 -0.12 6.04 15.85
CA VAL A 25 -0.29 5.33 14.57
C VAL A 25 -1.48 5.89 13.80
N LEU A 26 -2.63 6.06 14.45
CA LEU A 26 -3.83 6.63 13.83
C LEU A 26 -3.62 8.08 13.40
N GLY A 27 -2.89 8.86 14.19
CA GLY A 27 -2.52 10.24 13.85
C GLY A 27 -1.72 10.30 12.54
N ILE A 28 -0.69 9.45 12.40
CA ILE A 28 0.14 9.38 11.18
C ILE A 28 -0.71 8.92 9.99
N GLN A 29 -1.55 7.89 10.13
CA GLN A 29 -2.46 7.45 9.08
C GLN A 29 -3.40 8.57 8.61
N ASN A 30 -3.94 9.35 9.54
CA ASN A 30 -4.82 10.47 9.21
C ASN A 30 -4.05 11.63 8.54
N ILE A 31 -2.79 11.87 8.89
CA ILE A 31 -1.94 12.85 8.20
C ILE A 31 -1.72 12.41 6.74
N ILE A 32 -1.39 11.14 6.51
CA ILE A 32 -1.24 10.60 5.15
C ILE A 32 -2.56 10.77 4.36
N LEU A 33 -3.68 10.40 4.96
CA LEU A 33 -5.01 10.54 4.35
C LEU A 33 -5.32 12.01 4.01
N PHE A 34 -5.04 12.91 4.94
CA PHE A 34 -5.23 14.35 4.73
C PHE A 34 -4.39 14.87 3.55
N LEU A 35 -3.11 14.51 3.49
CA LEU A 35 -2.22 14.91 2.38
C LEU A 35 -2.73 14.38 1.03
N PHE A 36 -3.24 13.15 0.97
CA PHE A 36 -3.87 12.62 -0.24
C PHE A 36 -5.15 13.39 -0.62
N CYS A 37 -5.98 13.76 0.35
CA CYS A 37 -7.16 14.58 0.08
C CYS A 37 -6.78 15.97 -0.46
N VAL A 38 -5.77 16.60 0.12
CA VAL A 38 -5.22 17.89 -0.36
C VAL A 38 -4.72 17.74 -1.79
N PHE A 39 -3.92 16.71 -2.07
CA PHE A 39 -3.44 16.42 -3.42
C PHE A 39 -4.59 16.26 -4.42
N LEU A 40 -5.61 15.47 -4.09
CA LEU A 40 -6.77 15.25 -4.96
C LEU A 40 -7.52 16.57 -5.25
N LEU A 41 -7.72 17.41 -4.24
CA LEU A 41 -8.48 18.64 -4.41
C LEU A 41 -7.73 19.70 -5.27
N PHE A 42 -6.41 19.80 -5.10
CA PHE A 42 -5.65 20.88 -5.73
C PHE A 42 -4.97 20.48 -7.05
N THR A 43 -4.71 19.19 -7.28
CA THR A 43 -3.98 18.75 -8.50
C THR A 43 -4.81 17.87 -9.42
N SER A 44 -5.73 17.07 -8.90
CA SER A 44 -6.47 16.06 -9.67
C SER A 44 -7.92 15.94 -9.20
N ASN A 45 -8.61 17.08 -9.11
CA ASN A 45 -9.97 17.13 -8.58
C ASN A 45 -10.95 16.33 -9.48
N PRO A 46 -11.46 15.17 -9.03
CA PRO A 46 -12.38 14.34 -9.81
C PRO A 46 -13.78 14.96 -9.96
N PHE A 47 -14.07 16.03 -9.21
CA PHE A 47 -15.35 16.73 -9.24
C PHE A 47 -15.32 17.97 -10.12
N SER A 48 -14.17 18.32 -10.73
CA SER A 48 -14.11 19.42 -11.67
C SER A 48 -14.92 19.09 -12.93
N ARG A 49 -15.69 20.06 -13.42
CA ARG A 49 -16.52 19.90 -14.60
C ARG A 49 -15.91 20.66 -15.77
N ASN A 50 -16.03 20.10 -16.95
CA ASN A 50 -15.69 20.79 -18.18
C ASN A 50 -16.66 21.95 -18.41
N ILE A 51 -16.18 23.07 -18.92
CA ILE A 51 -16.99 24.23 -19.27
C ILE A 51 -17.98 23.84 -20.37
N ASP A 52 -17.49 23.12 -21.39
CA ASP A 52 -18.31 22.56 -22.48
C ASP A 52 -18.22 21.02 -22.37
N PRO A 53 -19.18 20.37 -21.70
CA PRO A 53 -19.18 18.91 -21.61
C PRO A 53 -19.56 18.32 -22.97
N PRO A 54 -18.84 17.29 -23.47
CA PRO A 54 -19.21 16.61 -24.71
C PRO A 54 -20.57 15.90 -24.52
N LEU A 55 -21.34 15.81 -25.62
CA LEU A 55 -22.65 15.12 -25.60
C LEU A 55 -22.52 13.63 -25.24
N GLU A 56 -21.43 13.00 -25.66
CA GLU A 56 -21.06 11.62 -25.30
C GLU A 56 -19.62 11.57 -24.84
N GLY A 57 -19.34 10.72 -23.84
CA GLY A 57 -17.98 10.48 -23.37
C GLY A 57 -17.19 9.62 -24.37
N PHE A 58 -15.87 9.80 -24.41
CA PHE A 58 -14.99 8.85 -25.08
C PHE A 58 -15.05 7.53 -24.33
N GLY A 59 -15.41 6.45 -24.99
CA GLY A 59 -15.39 5.11 -24.41
C GLY A 59 -13.99 4.73 -23.85
N LEU A 60 -13.93 3.67 -23.06
CA LEU A 60 -12.66 3.14 -22.58
C LEU A 60 -11.83 2.64 -23.77
N ASN A 61 -10.54 2.98 -23.81
CA ASN A 61 -9.61 2.50 -24.82
C ASN A 61 -9.67 0.95 -24.87
N PRO A 62 -9.78 0.32 -26.06
CA PRO A 62 -9.85 -1.13 -26.21
C PRO A 62 -8.73 -1.89 -25.49
N LEU A 63 -7.50 -1.38 -25.48
CA LEU A 63 -6.37 -1.96 -24.74
C LEU A 63 -6.59 -2.02 -23.21
N LEU A 64 -7.46 -1.15 -22.69
CA LEU A 64 -7.79 -1.10 -21.27
C LEU A 64 -8.99 -1.98 -20.91
N GLN A 65 -9.65 -2.60 -21.90
CA GLN A 65 -10.82 -3.48 -21.70
C GLN A 65 -10.45 -4.94 -21.47
N ASP A 66 -9.34 -5.16 -20.78
CA ASP A 66 -8.77 -6.49 -20.51
C ASP A 66 -8.98 -6.90 -19.05
N PRO A 67 -9.33 -8.18 -18.78
CA PRO A 67 -9.49 -8.67 -17.40
C PRO A 67 -8.23 -8.53 -16.56
N GLY A 68 -7.04 -8.76 -17.14
CA GLY A 68 -5.76 -8.61 -16.44
C GLY A 68 -5.58 -7.18 -15.93
N LEU A 69 -5.90 -6.19 -16.78
CA LEU A 69 -5.87 -4.80 -16.38
C LEU A 69 -6.97 -4.43 -15.37
N ALA A 70 -8.12 -5.09 -15.42
CA ALA A 70 -9.19 -4.83 -14.44
C ALA A 70 -8.78 -5.23 -13.02
N PHE A 71 -8.02 -6.31 -12.86
CA PHE A 71 -7.57 -6.81 -11.55
C PHE A 71 -6.22 -6.22 -11.10
N HIS A 72 -5.33 -5.87 -12.02
CA HIS A 72 -4.00 -5.34 -11.70
C HIS A 72 -4.04 -4.10 -10.81
N PRO A 73 -4.76 -3.00 -11.11
CA PRO A 73 -4.72 -1.80 -10.29
C PRO A 73 -5.28 -2.00 -8.88
N PRO A 74 -6.42 -2.69 -8.65
CA PRO A 74 -6.88 -2.98 -7.30
C PRO A 74 -5.87 -3.74 -6.45
N MET A 75 -5.22 -4.77 -7.01
CA MET A 75 -4.18 -5.53 -6.31
C MET A 75 -2.99 -4.65 -5.96
N LEU A 76 -2.51 -3.86 -6.93
CA LEU A 76 -1.40 -2.95 -6.74
C LEU A 76 -1.70 -1.92 -5.65
N TYR A 77 -2.90 -1.30 -5.68
CA TYR A 77 -3.27 -0.29 -4.69
C TYR A 77 -3.46 -0.86 -3.28
N ILE A 78 -4.03 -2.05 -3.13
CA ILE A 78 -4.11 -2.70 -1.81
C ILE A 78 -2.70 -2.92 -1.26
N GLY A 79 -1.79 -3.43 -2.06
CA GLY A 79 -0.41 -3.62 -1.68
C GLY A 79 0.31 -2.32 -1.38
N TYR A 80 0.28 -1.36 -2.30
CA TYR A 80 1.00 -0.10 -2.17
C TYR A 80 0.49 0.74 -0.97
N VAL A 81 -0.81 0.93 -0.88
CA VAL A 81 -1.43 1.69 0.22
C VAL A 81 -1.28 0.96 1.56
N GLY A 82 -1.26 -0.38 1.55
CA GLY A 82 -1.03 -1.19 2.75
C GLY A 82 0.31 -0.93 3.42
N LEU A 83 1.34 -0.50 2.68
CA LEU A 83 2.63 -0.09 3.24
C LEU A 83 2.53 1.13 4.16
N SER A 84 1.50 1.97 4.00
CA SER A 84 1.25 3.09 4.92
C SER A 84 1.07 2.62 6.36
N VAL A 85 0.53 1.43 6.57
CA VAL A 85 0.38 0.82 7.91
C VAL A 85 1.76 0.57 8.50
N SER A 86 2.63 -0.15 7.78
CA SER A 86 4.01 -0.43 8.23
C SER A 86 4.80 0.86 8.49
N PHE A 87 4.65 1.85 7.61
CA PHE A 87 5.26 3.17 7.77
C PHE A 87 4.76 3.87 9.04
N SER A 88 3.46 3.88 9.27
CA SER A 88 2.88 4.54 10.46
C SER A 88 3.30 3.89 11.76
N PHE A 89 3.45 2.56 11.77
CA PHE A 89 4.01 1.83 12.91
C PHE A 89 5.47 2.18 13.14
N ALA A 90 6.29 2.23 12.09
CA ALA A 90 7.70 2.59 12.19
C ALA A 90 7.88 4.00 12.78
N ILE A 91 7.15 4.98 12.28
CA ILE A 91 7.19 6.34 12.82
C ILE A 91 6.68 6.38 14.26
N ALA A 92 5.60 5.66 14.58
CA ALA A 92 5.09 5.63 15.94
C ALA A 92 6.10 5.00 16.93
N ILE A 93 6.84 3.96 16.52
CA ILE A 93 7.91 3.37 17.32
C ILE A 93 9.02 4.39 17.59
N LEU A 94 9.41 5.18 16.58
CA LEU A 94 10.44 6.20 16.72
C LEU A 94 10.01 7.37 17.63
N LEU A 95 8.75 7.71 17.62
CA LEU A 95 8.19 8.82 18.43
C LEU A 95 7.90 8.42 19.89
N ASN A 96 7.56 7.16 20.14
CA ASN A 96 7.22 6.68 21.49
C ASN A 96 8.45 6.05 22.15
N LYS A 97 8.82 6.57 23.32
CA LYS A 97 9.99 6.08 24.07
C LYS A 97 9.84 4.66 24.61
N LYS A 98 8.60 4.20 24.83
CA LYS A 98 8.29 2.85 25.32
C LYS A 98 7.10 2.31 24.54
N VAL A 99 7.25 1.11 24.00
CA VAL A 99 6.19 0.37 23.33
C VAL A 99 6.00 -0.94 24.09
N GLU A 100 4.93 -1.03 24.88
CA GLU A 100 4.70 -2.11 25.83
C GLU A 100 3.99 -3.33 25.25
N PHE A 101 3.61 -3.30 23.97
CA PHE A 101 2.94 -4.43 23.34
C PHE A 101 3.79 -5.02 22.22
N ASP A 102 3.48 -6.25 21.84
CA ASP A 102 4.15 -6.95 20.75
C ASP A 102 3.69 -6.42 19.39
N TRP A 103 4.18 -5.19 19.07
CA TRP A 103 3.87 -4.50 17.82
C TRP A 103 4.31 -5.30 16.59
N PHE A 104 5.32 -6.13 16.78
CA PHE A 104 5.94 -6.90 15.70
C PHE A 104 5.02 -8.01 15.20
N ASN A 105 4.48 -8.83 16.12
CA ASN A 105 3.49 -9.84 15.77
C ASN A 105 2.20 -9.23 15.20
N TYR A 106 1.85 -8.04 15.62
CA TYR A 106 0.72 -7.31 15.03
C TYR A 106 1.00 -6.86 13.61
N LEU A 107 2.21 -6.35 13.33
CA LEU A 107 2.59 -5.81 12.02
C LEU A 107 2.85 -6.89 10.95
N LYS A 108 3.30 -8.06 11.38
CA LYS A 108 3.65 -9.17 10.49
C LYS A 108 2.56 -9.53 9.48
N PRO A 109 1.29 -9.76 9.87
CA PRO A 109 0.23 -10.07 8.91
C PRO A 109 -0.04 -8.92 7.93
N TRP A 110 0.10 -7.67 8.36
CA TRP A 110 -0.01 -6.51 7.48
C TRP A 110 1.09 -6.48 6.42
N THR A 111 2.32 -6.73 6.83
CA THR A 111 3.48 -6.79 5.91
C THR A 111 3.32 -7.90 4.90
N LEU A 112 2.90 -9.10 5.33
CA LEU A 112 2.67 -10.26 4.45
C LEU A 112 1.53 -9.98 3.45
N LEU A 113 0.40 -9.44 3.92
CA LEU A 113 -0.74 -9.10 3.08
C LEU A 113 -0.32 -8.06 2.02
N THR A 114 0.32 -6.99 2.45
CA THR A 114 0.82 -5.93 1.59
C THR A 114 1.77 -6.48 0.53
N TRP A 115 2.73 -7.28 0.94
CA TRP A 115 3.69 -7.91 0.02
C TRP A 115 3.01 -8.83 -1.00
N ALA A 116 2.07 -9.66 -0.55
CA ALA A 116 1.35 -10.58 -1.42
C ALA A 116 0.51 -9.84 -2.48
N PHE A 117 -0.23 -8.82 -2.08
CA PHE A 117 -1.02 -8.02 -3.01
C PHE A 117 -0.15 -7.21 -3.97
N LEU A 118 0.94 -6.62 -3.49
CA LEU A 118 1.86 -5.87 -4.34
C LEU A 118 2.56 -6.79 -5.35
N THR A 119 2.99 -7.98 -4.92
CA THR A 119 3.56 -9.01 -5.80
C THR A 119 2.56 -9.43 -6.88
N SER A 120 1.32 -9.71 -6.49
CA SER A 120 0.25 -10.09 -7.43
C SER A 120 -0.05 -8.95 -8.40
N GLY A 121 -0.10 -7.71 -7.91
CA GLY A 121 -0.31 -6.53 -8.74
C GLY A 121 0.80 -6.34 -9.76
N ILE A 122 2.07 -6.42 -9.36
CA ILE A 122 3.23 -6.33 -10.26
C ILE A 122 3.18 -7.45 -11.31
N ALA A 123 2.95 -8.70 -10.89
CA ALA A 123 2.90 -9.84 -11.81
C ALA A 123 1.77 -9.70 -12.85
N LEU A 124 0.59 -9.28 -12.44
CA LEU A 124 -0.54 -9.06 -13.35
C LEU A 124 -0.27 -7.91 -14.33
N GLY A 125 0.37 -6.82 -13.89
CA GLY A 125 0.74 -5.71 -14.76
C GLY A 125 1.78 -6.10 -15.80
N SER A 126 2.81 -6.84 -15.38
CA SER A 126 3.84 -7.37 -16.28
C SER A 126 3.24 -8.34 -17.32
N TRP A 127 2.33 -9.21 -16.88
CA TRP A 127 1.63 -10.12 -17.77
C TRP A 127 0.75 -9.40 -18.77
N TRP A 128 -0.04 -8.42 -18.32
CA TRP A 128 -0.86 -7.59 -19.21
C TRP A 128 -0.01 -6.85 -20.25
N ALA A 129 1.06 -6.19 -19.83
CA ALA A 129 1.97 -5.49 -20.72
C ALA A 129 2.59 -6.42 -21.77
N TYR A 130 2.91 -7.66 -21.40
CA TYR A 130 3.50 -8.65 -22.29
C TYR A 130 2.56 -9.04 -23.45
N TYR A 131 1.30 -9.37 -23.17
CA TYR A 131 0.42 -9.87 -24.24
C TYR A 131 -0.43 -8.77 -24.90
N GLU A 132 -0.82 -7.71 -24.19
CA GLU A 132 -1.64 -6.64 -24.76
C GLU A 132 -0.81 -5.54 -25.41
N LEU A 133 0.27 -5.10 -24.78
CA LEU A 133 1.11 -4.04 -25.33
C LEU A 133 2.18 -4.57 -26.30
N GLY A 134 2.39 -5.88 -26.34
CA GLY A 134 3.38 -6.50 -27.22
C GLY A 134 4.83 -6.09 -26.92
N TRP A 135 5.12 -5.79 -25.66
CA TRP A 135 6.45 -5.32 -25.26
C TRP A 135 7.56 -6.37 -25.38
N GLY A 136 7.23 -7.62 -25.67
CA GLY A 136 8.21 -8.68 -25.91
C GLY A 136 8.98 -9.19 -24.68
N GLY A 137 8.64 -8.75 -23.50
CA GLY A 137 9.24 -9.15 -22.23
C GLY A 137 8.34 -8.86 -21.04
N TRP A 138 8.78 -9.28 -19.85
CA TRP A 138 8.02 -9.15 -18.62
C TRP A 138 8.37 -7.90 -17.81
N TRP A 139 9.45 -7.20 -18.13
CA TRP A 139 9.93 -6.06 -17.38
C TRP A 139 10.75 -5.12 -18.26
N PHE A 140 10.45 -3.83 -18.21
CA PHE A 140 11.04 -2.80 -19.08
C PHE A 140 11.62 -1.60 -18.35
N TRP A 141 11.60 -1.63 -17.02
CA TRP A 141 12.11 -0.52 -16.20
C TRP A 141 11.40 0.81 -16.47
N ASP A 142 10.12 0.75 -16.81
CA ASP A 142 9.35 1.96 -16.97
C ASP A 142 9.11 2.67 -15.62
N PRO A 143 8.68 3.94 -15.61
CA PRO A 143 8.44 4.68 -14.37
C PRO A 143 7.43 4.01 -13.44
N VAL A 144 6.40 3.36 -13.98
CA VAL A 144 5.34 2.70 -13.19
C VAL A 144 5.86 1.41 -12.55
N GLU A 145 6.59 0.61 -13.32
CA GLU A 145 7.27 -0.60 -12.83
C GLU A 145 8.24 -0.27 -11.70
N ASN A 146 9.09 0.74 -11.89
CA ASN A 146 10.04 1.19 -10.88
C ASN A 146 9.34 1.74 -9.63
N ALA A 147 8.25 2.49 -9.79
CA ALA A 147 7.46 3.02 -8.68
C ALA A 147 6.80 1.91 -7.83
N SER A 148 6.50 0.75 -8.42
CA SER A 148 5.97 -0.40 -7.71
C SER A 148 7.05 -1.31 -7.11
N LEU A 149 8.19 -1.45 -7.80
CA LEU A 149 9.31 -2.28 -7.37
C LEU A 149 10.00 -1.72 -6.10
N MET A 150 10.24 -0.42 -6.06
CA MET A 150 10.91 0.21 -4.91
C MET A 150 10.19 -0.10 -3.58
N PRO A 151 8.89 0.15 -3.43
CA PRO A 151 8.18 -0.20 -2.21
C PRO A 151 8.06 -1.71 -1.99
N TRP A 152 8.08 -2.55 -3.04
CA TRP A 152 8.04 -4.01 -2.92
C TRP A 152 9.31 -4.58 -2.27
N LEU A 153 10.47 -3.97 -2.48
CA LEU A 153 11.73 -4.38 -1.85
C LEU A 153 11.69 -4.25 -0.33
N ILE A 154 10.97 -3.26 0.20
CA ILE A 154 10.88 -3.01 1.65
C ILE A 154 10.26 -4.20 2.40
N PRO A 155 9.03 -4.64 2.11
CA PRO A 155 8.44 -5.79 2.79
C PRO A 155 9.19 -7.09 2.45
N THR A 156 9.79 -7.23 1.27
CA THR A 156 10.64 -8.37 0.94
C THR A 156 11.82 -8.50 1.90
N ALA A 157 12.45 -7.38 2.27
CA ALA A 157 13.52 -7.37 3.26
C ALA A 157 12.99 -7.55 4.69
N LEU A 158 11.81 -7.02 5.02
CA LEU A 158 11.23 -7.12 6.36
C LEU A 158 10.72 -8.52 6.70
N ILE A 159 10.23 -9.29 5.73
CA ILE A 159 9.68 -10.64 5.97
C ILE A 159 10.71 -11.57 6.63
N PRO A 160 11.92 -11.80 6.09
CA PRO A 160 12.93 -12.64 6.74
C PRO A 160 13.30 -12.16 8.15
N VAL A 161 13.48 -10.85 8.32
CA VAL A 161 13.77 -10.26 9.63
C VAL A 161 12.68 -10.59 10.64
N SER A 162 11.42 -10.59 10.18
CA SER A 162 10.26 -10.91 11.01
C SER A 162 10.24 -12.36 11.50
N TYR A 163 10.90 -13.27 10.84
CA TYR A 163 11.01 -14.67 11.27
C TYR A 163 12.23 -14.90 12.15
N THR A 164 13.36 -14.25 11.89
CA THR A 164 14.61 -14.44 12.65
C THR A 164 14.52 -13.90 14.07
N HIS A 165 13.86 -12.77 14.30
CA HIS A 165 13.66 -12.24 15.66
C HIS A 165 12.77 -13.11 16.56
N LEU A 166 11.91 -13.97 15.99
CA LEU A 166 11.10 -14.92 16.75
C LEU A 166 11.86 -16.20 17.13
N THR A 167 12.98 -16.49 16.47
CA THR A 167 13.74 -17.75 16.63
C THR A 167 15.04 -17.57 17.42
N LEU A 168 15.49 -16.34 17.65
CA LEU A 168 16.66 -16.11 18.50
C LEU A 168 16.25 -16.20 19.97
N PRO A 169 16.76 -17.17 20.73
CA PRO A 169 16.54 -17.20 22.17
C PRO A 169 17.16 -15.95 22.81
N THR A 170 16.39 -15.26 23.64
CA THR A 170 16.81 -14.11 24.46
C THR A 170 17.84 -14.48 25.54
N SER A 171 18.52 -15.60 25.42
CA SER A 171 19.50 -16.08 26.37
C SER A 171 20.92 -16.01 25.81
N VAL A 172 21.39 -14.81 25.51
CA VAL A 172 22.83 -14.49 25.52
C VAL A 172 22.99 -13.05 25.94
N ILE A 173 22.81 -12.77 27.18
CA ILE A 173 23.54 -11.77 27.99
C ILE A 173 23.61 -12.28 29.42
#